data_2b63c47d3f79c656f70b978d7abddaa6
#
_entry.id   2b63c47d3f79c656f70b978d7abddaa6
#
_cell.length_a   1.000
_cell.length_b   1.000
_cell.length_c   1.000
_cell.angle_alpha   90.00
_cell.angle_beta   90.00
_cell.angle_gamma   90.00
#
_symmetry.space_group_name_H-M   'P 1'
#
loop_
_entity.id
_entity.type
_entity.pdbx_description
1 polymer ?
#
loop_
_entity_poly.entity_id
_entity_poly.type
_entity_poly.pdbx_seq_one_letter_code
_entity_poly.pdbx_strand_id
1 'polypeptide(L)'
;MKKKLFIIVMMLTFVMVGCSAKQEILPNTEQMITDEEETKETTQVLGEEEETTEIMQSLSEEESLSENEFSFADLSKLQFGFSSGAGAWSEEFTIEKDGYFTGQYHDSDMGSIGEGYENGTVYSSTYSGHFSELTKINEYTYEMKLIDITYAEDVDTEEIWDGVRYIYTDACCLGNNDTFSIYLPGTPLSCFSEDVLIWLYAYNQSETELTMTVIVDETNAYGMYSYERMAPLEDARLTYAAYKESYDYYGEQLQEANSTMEMLECVTGQYKVSDACLNYLWNLVRYNVEEDLYKEILEEQRNWIKEKEAKAEEAEKEWGGGSFAPVAYTDMLATLTMKRCEELIDYLEMTDDGANMHSH
;
A
#
# COMPACT_ATOMS: atom_id res chain seq x y z
N MET A 1 -5.17 -29.61 -7.75
CA MET A 1 -5.59 -28.61 -6.76
C MET A 1 -4.40 -27.91 -6.07
N LYS A 2 -3.22 -28.53 -5.90
CA LYS A 2 -2.02 -27.89 -5.29
C LYS A 2 -1.33 -26.80 -6.16
N LYS A 3 -1.54 -26.80 -7.48
CA LYS A 3 -0.89 -25.83 -8.38
C LYS A 3 -1.55 -24.43 -8.46
N LYS A 4 -2.83 -24.29 -8.04
CA LYS A 4 -3.52 -22.99 -8.03
C LYS A 4 -3.26 -22.18 -6.76
N LEU A 5 -2.94 -22.86 -5.65
CA LEU A 5 -2.56 -22.21 -4.40
C LEU A 5 -1.17 -21.57 -4.49
N PHE A 6 -0.26 -22.20 -5.24
CA PHE A 6 1.11 -21.70 -5.41
C PHE A 6 1.20 -20.34 -6.15
N ILE A 7 0.25 -20.04 -7.02
CA ILE A 7 0.25 -18.76 -7.78
C ILE A 7 -0.26 -17.59 -6.92
N ILE A 8 -1.20 -17.84 -6.01
CA ILE A 8 -1.73 -16.79 -5.11
C ILE A 8 -0.72 -16.47 -4.00
N VAL A 9 -0.05 -17.48 -3.47
CA VAL A 9 1.03 -17.30 -2.49
C VAL A 9 2.22 -16.55 -3.10
N MET A 10 2.50 -16.75 -4.39
CA MET A 10 3.59 -16.05 -5.08
C MET A 10 3.31 -14.55 -5.30
N MET A 11 2.04 -14.12 -5.39
CA MET A 11 1.69 -12.70 -5.51
C MET A 11 1.80 -11.94 -4.18
N LEU A 12 1.67 -12.62 -3.03
CA LEU A 12 1.69 -12.00 -1.70
C LEU A 12 3.03 -12.18 -0.96
N THR A 13 3.90 -13.09 -1.38
CA THR A 13 5.22 -13.28 -0.75
C THR A 13 6.28 -12.26 -1.20
N PHE A 14 5.93 -11.32 -2.07
CA PHE A 14 6.87 -10.36 -2.65
C PHE A 14 7.15 -9.10 -1.81
N VAL A 15 6.53 -8.93 -0.66
CA VAL A 15 6.85 -7.84 0.26
C VAL A 15 7.96 -8.24 1.26
N MET A 16 8.82 -9.17 0.84
CA MET A 16 9.79 -9.71 1.76
C MET A 16 11.17 -9.51 1.22
N VAL A 17 11.87 -8.54 1.68
CA VAL A 17 13.28 -8.64 1.96
C VAL A 17 14.01 -7.33 1.92
N GLY A 18 14.87 -7.15 2.80
CA GLY A 18 16.15 -6.54 2.71
C GLY A 18 16.67 -5.99 4.01
N CYS A 19 17.49 -6.70 4.70
CA CYS A 19 18.62 -6.09 5.40
C CYS A 19 19.66 -7.12 5.76
N SER A 20 20.81 -7.07 5.05
CA SER A 20 22.04 -7.68 5.50
C SER A 20 22.75 -6.76 6.48
N ALA A 21 22.85 -7.20 7.70
CA ALA A 21 23.83 -6.94 8.75
C ALA A 21 24.72 -5.67 8.61
N LYS A 22 24.37 -4.64 9.24
CA LYS A 22 25.00 -3.91 10.33
C LYS A 22 24.40 -2.53 10.46
N GLN A 23 23.90 -2.32 11.67
CA GLN A 23 23.45 -1.05 12.21
C GLN A 23 21.99 -0.67 11.93
N GLU A 24 21.30 -0.62 13.04
CA GLU A 24 20.05 0.06 13.32
C GLU A 24 18.84 -0.47 12.54
N ILE A 25 18.24 -1.47 13.14
CA ILE A 25 16.81 -1.78 12.92
C ILE A 25 16.05 -0.58 13.48
N LEU A 26 15.87 0.45 12.64
CA LEU A 26 14.81 1.43 12.87
C LEU A 26 13.57 0.89 12.18
N PRO A 27 12.52 0.61 12.92
CA PRO A 27 11.26 0.24 12.31
C PRO A 27 10.70 1.42 11.52
N ASN A 28 10.23 1.16 10.33
CA ASN A 28 9.57 2.12 9.43
C ASN A 28 8.32 2.77 10.06
N THR A 29 7.96 2.38 11.27
CA THR A 29 6.89 2.94 12.10
C THR A 29 7.14 4.38 12.55
N GLU A 30 8.38 4.91 12.47
CA GLU A 30 8.63 6.34 12.75
C GLU A 30 8.20 7.26 11.59
N GLN A 31 8.18 6.78 10.35
CA GLN A 31 7.69 7.57 9.20
C GLN A 31 6.17 7.79 9.22
N MET A 32 5.43 6.88 9.86
CA MET A 32 3.96 7.04 10.00
C MET A 32 3.53 8.18 10.94
N ILE A 33 4.45 8.78 11.68
CA ILE A 33 4.13 9.72 12.76
C ILE A 33 4.49 11.18 12.43
N THR A 34 5.25 11.44 11.37
CA THR A 34 5.82 12.77 11.10
C THR A 34 4.96 13.69 10.22
N ASP A 35 3.96 13.19 9.53
CA ASP A 35 3.24 13.99 8.52
C ASP A 35 2.12 14.89 9.07
N GLU A 36 1.79 14.84 10.37
CA GLU A 36 0.67 15.63 10.94
C GLU A 36 1.08 16.88 11.76
N GLU A 37 2.36 17.22 11.90
CA GLU A 37 2.75 18.39 12.73
C GLU A 37 2.86 19.74 12.01
N GLU A 38 2.69 19.84 10.69
CA GLU A 38 2.91 21.10 9.94
C GLU A 38 1.67 21.94 9.60
N THR A 39 0.48 21.62 10.05
CA THR A 39 -0.71 22.42 9.77
C THR A 39 -1.42 22.99 10.99
N LYS A 40 -0.70 23.67 11.88
CA LYS A 40 -1.31 24.55 12.87
C LYS A 40 -0.44 25.75 13.20
N GLU A 41 -0.40 26.73 12.32
CA GLU A 41 -0.24 28.14 12.72
C GLU A 41 -0.80 29.06 11.63
N THR A 42 -1.78 29.79 12.05
CA THR A 42 -2.18 31.11 11.61
C THR A 42 -3.67 31.21 11.24
N THR A 43 -4.50 31.59 12.16
CA THR A 43 -5.39 32.74 11.99
C THR A 43 -6.02 33.14 13.33
N GLN A 44 -5.49 34.13 13.95
CA GLN A 44 -6.25 35.08 14.79
C GLN A 44 -6.26 36.40 14.05
N VAL A 45 -7.43 36.98 13.87
CA VAL A 45 -7.75 38.42 14.08
C VAL A 45 -9.26 38.66 13.85
N LEU A 46 -9.97 38.93 14.95
CA LEU A 46 -10.93 40.01 15.27
C LEU A 46 -11.90 40.54 14.18
N GLY A 47 -13.18 40.29 14.36
CA GLY A 47 -14.18 41.26 14.88
C GLY A 47 -14.77 42.21 13.87
N GLU A 48 -16.06 42.11 13.68
CA GLU A 48 -17.07 43.16 13.97
C GLU A 48 -18.46 42.73 13.45
N GLU A 49 -19.44 42.85 14.30
CA GLU A 49 -20.86 42.66 14.01
C GLU A 49 -21.40 43.85 13.25
N GLU A 50 -22.33 43.62 12.30
CA GLU A 50 -23.67 44.19 12.23
C GLU A 50 -24.32 44.09 10.83
N GLU A 51 -25.61 43.70 10.85
CA GLU A 51 -26.68 43.90 9.86
C GLU A 51 -26.57 43.26 8.47
N THR A 52 -27.35 42.20 8.25
CA THR A 52 -28.52 42.26 7.34
C THR A 52 -29.32 40.97 7.31
N THR A 53 -30.49 41.04 7.91
CA THR A 53 -31.48 39.94 8.04
C THR A 53 -32.45 39.90 6.86
N GLU A 54 -32.07 40.20 5.64
CA GLU A 54 -32.99 40.19 4.48
C GLU A 54 -32.48 39.51 3.19
N ILE A 55 -31.31 38.87 3.21
CA ILE A 55 -30.78 38.10 2.04
C ILE A 55 -30.83 36.59 2.25
N MET A 56 -31.31 36.11 3.38
CA MET A 56 -31.33 34.65 3.69
C MET A 56 -32.52 33.86 3.12
N GLN A 57 -33.37 34.47 2.26
CA GLN A 57 -34.50 33.75 1.65
C GLN A 57 -34.40 33.52 0.15
N SER A 58 -33.34 33.98 -0.51
CA SER A 58 -33.13 33.72 -1.95
C SER A 58 -31.93 32.81 -2.26
N LEU A 59 -31.22 32.32 -1.23
CA LEU A 59 -30.08 31.37 -1.40
C LEU A 59 -30.42 29.90 -1.06
N SER A 60 -31.67 29.60 -0.74
CA SER A 60 -32.08 28.23 -0.36
C SER A 60 -32.65 27.40 -1.53
N GLU A 61 -32.60 27.85 -2.76
CA GLU A 61 -33.08 27.11 -3.95
C GLU A 61 -31.98 26.82 -5.00
N GLU A 62 -30.73 27.24 -4.79
CA GLU A 62 -29.59 26.87 -5.65
C GLU A 62 -28.64 25.85 -5.06
N GLU A 63 -28.91 25.31 -3.87
CA GLU A 63 -28.11 24.25 -3.23
C GLU A 63 -28.52 22.82 -3.56
N SER A 64 -29.25 22.58 -4.63
CA SER A 64 -29.62 21.23 -5.04
C SER A 64 -29.28 20.98 -6.49
N LEU A 65 -27.99 20.83 -6.79
CA LEU A 65 -27.39 20.09 -7.92
C LEU A 65 -25.89 20.46 -8.03
N SER A 66 -25.12 20.32 -6.96
CA SER A 66 -23.72 20.06 -7.14
C SER A 66 -23.64 18.60 -7.58
N GLU A 67 -23.57 18.35 -8.87
CA GLU A 67 -22.99 17.10 -9.37
C GLU A 67 -21.66 16.98 -8.62
N ASN A 68 -21.49 15.91 -7.82
CA ASN A 68 -20.24 15.67 -7.12
C ASN A 68 -19.14 15.65 -8.19
N GLU A 69 -18.29 16.67 -8.21
CA GLU A 69 -17.18 16.72 -9.13
C GLU A 69 -16.26 15.52 -8.85
N PHE A 70 -15.81 14.84 -9.89
CA PHE A 70 -14.92 13.69 -9.78
C PHE A 70 -13.65 14.08 -9.01
N SER A 71 -13.25 13.25 -8.08
CA SER A 71 -12.21 13.54 -7.09
C SER A 71 -11.39 12.29 -6.73
N PHE A 72 -10.36 12.46 -5.91
CA PHE A 72 -9.63 11.32 -5.35
C PHE A 72 -10.52 10.37 -4.54
N ALA A 73 -11.64 10.83 -3.96
CA ALA A 73 -12.59 9.95 -3.31
C ALA A 73 -13.26 8.94 -4.27
N ASP A 74 -13.28 9.22 -5.58
CA ASP A 74 -13.74 8.27 -6.58
C ASP A 74 -12.62 7.33 -7.02
N LEU A 75 -11.39 7.83 -7.16
CA LEU A 75 -10.21 7.01 -7.43
C LEU A 75 -9.89 6.05 -6.28
N SER A 76 -10.15 6.43 -5.04
CA SER A 76 -9.87 5.59 -3.86
C SER A 76 -10.71 4.31 -3.78
N LYS A 77 -11.77 4.22 -4.58
CA LYS A 77 -12.59 3.01 -4.75
C LYS A 77 -12.00 2.03 -5.77
N LEU A 78 -10.94 2.43 -6.46
CA LEU A 78 -10.33 1.70 -7.57
C LEU A 78 -8.92 1.24 -7.23
N GLN A 79 -8.55 0.11 -7.81
CA GLN A 79 -7.17 -0.34 -7.90
C GLN A 79 -6.75 -0.25 -9.36
N PHE A 80 -5.52 0.21 -9.60
CA PHE A 80 -4.96 0.37 -10.93
C PHE A 80 -3.92 -0.71 -11.19
N GLY A 81 -3.88 -1.19 -12.43
CA GLY A 81 -2.94 -2.23 -12.86
C GLY A 81 -2.30 -1.90 -14.20
N PHE A 82 -1.04 -2.30 -14.34
CA PHE A 82 -0.27 -2.26 -15.57
C PHE A 82 0.49 -3.57 -15.73
N SER A 83 0.16 -4.36 -16.73
CA SER A 83 0.78 -5.68 -16.96
C SER A 83 0.59 -6.16 -18.38
N SER A 84 1.36 -7.17 -18.79
CA SER A 84 1.14 -7.87 -20.06
C SER A 84 0.05 -8.93 -20.01
N GLY A 85 -0.54 -9.19 -18.85
CA GLY A 85 -1.54 -10.25 -18.64
C GLY A 85 -0.97 -11.67 -18.64
N ALA A 86 0.33 -11.85 -18.87
CA ALA A 86 0.97 -13.17 -18.87
C ALA A 86 1.44 -13.64 -17.48
N GLY A 87 1.37 -12.78 -16.47
CA GLY A 87 1.66 -13.07 -15.06
C GLY A 87 3.16 -13.11 -14.69
N ALA A 88 4.07 -12.79 -15.63
CA ALA A 88 5.49 -12.71 -15.32
C ALA A 88 5.84 -11.41 -14.60
N TRP A 89 5.16 -10.31 -14.96
CA TRP A 89 5.34 -9.00 -14.37
C TRP A 89 4.00 -8.25 -14.25
N SER A 90 3.90 -7.43 -13.24
CA SER A 90 2.82 -6.47 -13.07
C SER A 90 3.26 -5.32 -12.20
N GLU A 91 2.59 -4.19 -12.37
CA GLU A 91 2.59 -3.07 -11.44
C GLU A 91 1.14 -2.80 -11.02
N GLU A 92 0.92 -2.69 -9.73
CA GLU A 92 -0.38 -2.42 -9.15
C GLU A 92 -0.26 -1.32 -8.11
N PHE A 93 -1.21 -0.39 -8.08
CA PHE A 93 -1.23 0.68 -7.09
C PHE A 93 -2.65 1.14 -6.78
N THR A 94 -2.81 1.77 -5.62
CA THR A 94 -4.03 2.41 -5.16
C THR A 94 -3.77 3.87 -4.87
N ILE A 95 -4.81 4.71 -5.02
CA ILE A 95 -4.76 6.14 -4.70
C ILE A 95 -5.81 6.39 -3.62
N GLU A 96 -5.45 7.07 -2.55
CA GLU A 96 -6.31 7.38 -1.44
C GLU A 96 -7.02 8.74 -1.62
N LYS A 97 -7.97 9.06 -0.74
CA LYS A 97 -8.83 10.26 -0.82
C LYS A 97 -8.07 11.59 -0.79
N ASP A 98 -6.86 11.59 -0.26
CA ASP A 98 -5.96 12.75 -0.16
C ASP A 98 -4.91 12.83 -1.28
N GLY A 99 -4.92 11.87 -2.24
CA GLY A 99 -3.96 11.77 -3.32
C GLY A 99 -2.69 11.00 -2.96
N TYR A 100 -2.59 10.49 -1.72
CA TYR A 100 -1.54 9.54 -1.36
C TYR A 100 -1.72 8.24 -2.14
N PHE A 101 -0.64 7.65 -2.61
CA PHE A 101 -0.68 6.37 -3.30
C PHE A 101 0.33 5.39 -2.72
N THR A 102 0.01 4.12 -2.84
CA THR A 102 0.93 3.00 -2.59
C THR A 102 0.89 2.04 -3.76
N GLY A 103 2.02 1.47 -4.10
CA GLY A 103 2.10 0.52 -5.19
C GLY A 103 3.27 -0.43 -5.09
N GLN A 104 3.23 -1.42 -5.95
CA GLN A 104 4.26 -2.44 -6.07
C GLN A 104 4.44 -2.84 -7.54
N TYR A 105 5.68 -3.11 -7.91
CA TYR A 105 6.06 -3.68 -9.18
C TYR A 105 6.85 -4.96 -8.98
N HIS A 106 6.66 -5.93 -9.82
CA HIS A 106 7.54 -7.10 -9.93
C HIS A 106 7.69 -7.57 -11.37
N ASP A 107 8.87 -8.12 -11.69
CA ASP A 107 9.14 -8.86 -12.91
C ASP A 107 10.03 -10.06 -12.58
N SER A 108 9.63 -11.25 -13.00
CA SER A 108 10.26 -12.52 -12.66
C SER A 108 11.01 -13.12 -13.85
N ASP A 109 12.33 -13.18 -13.75
CA ASP A 109 13.20 -13.88 -14.69
C ASP A 109 13.73 -15.19 -14.05
N MET A 110 12.95 -16.26 -14.21
CA MET A 110 13.28 -17.60 -13.68
C MET A 110 14.45 -18.24 -14.42
N GLY A 111 14.92 -17.67 -15.52
CA GLY A 111 16.09 -18.13 -16.29
C GLY A 111 17.40 -17.48 -15.83
N SER A 112 17.33 -16.37 -15.14
CA SER A 112 18.48 -15.64 -14.59
C SER A 112 18.91 -16.23 -13.25
N ILE A 113 19.68 -17.30 -13.27
CA ILE A 113 20.13 -18.09 -12.12
C ILE A 113 21.65 -18.01 -11.92
N GLY A 114 22.11 -18.27 -10.67
CA GLY A 114 23.52 -18.30 -10.31
C GLY A 114 23.77 -18.95 -8.96
N GLU A 115 25.01 -18.83 -8.46
CA GLU A 115 25.39 -19.39 -7.16
C GLU A 115 24.62 -18.65 -6.03
N GLY A 116 23.81 -19.41 -5.27
CA GLY A 116 22.98 -18.90 -4.17
C GLY A 116 21.61 -18.37 -4.60
N TYR A 117 21.28 -18.33 -5.91
CA TYR A 117 19.96 -17.95 -6.43
C TYR A 117 19.53 -18.86 -7.59
N GLU A 118 19.42 -20.13 -7.29
CA GLU A 118 19.04 -21.18 -8.24
C GLU A 118 17.55 -21.11 -8.63
N ASN A 119 16.75 -20.33 -7.89
CA ASN A 119 15.31 -20.15 -8.12
C ASN A 119 14.99 -18.97 -9.05
N GLY A 120 16.01 -18.23 -9.53
CA GLY A 120 15.82 -17.13 -10.49
C GLY A 120 16.11 -15.76 -9.91
N THR A 121 15.81 -14.74 -10.72
CA THR A 121 15.93 -13.32 -10.35
C THR A 121 14.57 -12.66 -10.43
N VAL A 122 14.31 -11.75 -9.50
CA VAL A 122 13.11 -10.92 -9.46
C VAL A 122 13.52 -9.47 -9.38
N TYR A 123 12.99 -8.67 -10.28
CA TYR A 123 13.03 -7.22 -10.21
C TYR A 123 11.80 -6.77 -9.43
N SER A 124 11.99 -5.93 -8.42
CA SER A 124 10.92 -5.55 -7.49
C SER A 124 11.01 -4.08 -7.11
N SER A 125 9.86 -3.49 -6.86
CA SER A 125 9.74 -2.15 -6.30
C SER A 125 8.50 -2.09 -5.41
N THR A 126 8.66 -1.57 -4.21
CA THR A 126 7.54 -1.17 -3.33
C THR A 126 7.69 0.32 -3.08
N TYR A 127 6.65 1.07 -3.30
CA TYR A 127 6.72 2.52 -3.29
C TYR A 127 5.45 3.18 -2.77
N SER A 128 5.59 4.44 -2.36
CA SER A 128 4.50 5.33 -1.99
C SER A 128 4.82 6.76 -2.38
N GLY A 129 3.82 7.63 -2.40
CA GLY A 129 4.02 9.03 -2.74
C GLY A 129 2.71 9.80 -2.81
N HIS A 130 2.74 10.98 -3.45
CA HIS A 130 1.58 11.84 -3.55
C HIS A 130 1.40 12.36 -4.98
N PHE A 131 0.13 12.45 -5.38
CA PHE A 131 -0.29 13.20 -6.56
C PHE A 131 -0.79 14.60 -6.18
N SER A 132 -0.65 15.55 -7.09
CA SER A 132 -1.29 16.87 -6.98
C SER A 132 -2.81 16.75 -7.05
N GLU A 133 -3.51 17.79 -6.63
CA GLU A 133 -4.96 17.92 -6.88
C GLU A 133 -5.30 17.67 -8.35
N LEU A 134 -6.49 17.09 -8.58
CA LEU A 134 -6.99 16.82 -9.92
C LEU A 134 -7.34 18.14 -10.65
N THR A 135 -6.86 18.28 -11.87
CA THR A 135 -7.23 19.39 -12.76
C THR A 135 -8.18 18.89 -13.84
N LYS A 136 -9.41 19.39 -13.86
CA LYS A 136 -10.38 19.05 -14.90
C LYS A 136 -9.97 19.65 -16.25
N ILE A 137 -9.80 18.81 -17.25
CA ILE A 137 -9.46 19.21 -18.62
C ILE A 137 -10.73 19.35 -19.49
N ASN A 138 -11.63 18.36 -19.38
CA ASN A 138 -12.93 18.35 -20.05
C ASN A 138 -13.91 17.42 -19.30
N GLU A 139 -15.06 17.11 -19.90
CA GLU A 139 -16.11 16.31 -19.29
C GLU A 139 -15.62 14.90 -18.86
N TYR A 140 -14.70 14.31 -19.60
CA TYR A 140 -14.23 12.93 -19.39
C TYR A 140 -12.76 12.84 -18.98
N THR A 141 -12.03 13.98 -18.87
CA THR A 141 -10.59 13.97 -18.70
C THR A 141 -10.14 14.86 -17.55
N TYR A 142 -9.30 14.31 -16.69
CA TYR A 142 -8.59 15.03 -15.63
C TYR A 142 -7.09 14.83 -15.79
N GLU A 143 -6.29 15.70 -15.18
CA GLU A 143 -4.85 15.63 -15.10
C GLU A 143 -4.43 15.63 -13.63
N MET A 144 -3.41 14.85 -13.29
CA MET A 144 -2.71 14.88 -12.01
C MET A 144 -1.20 14.86 -12.23
N LYS A 145 -0.45 15.38 -11.26
CA LYS A 145 1.02 15.39 -11.31
C LYS A 145 1.60 14.61 -10.14
N LEU A 146 2.64 13.86 -10.41
CA LEU A 146 3.45 13.25 -9.38
C LEU A 146 4.20 14.34 -8.60
N ILE A 147 3.98 14.42 -7.29
CA ILE A 147 4.67 15.35 -6.40
C ILE A 147 5.94 14.71 -5.89
N ASP A 148 5.83 13.49 -5.37
CA ASP A 148 6.93 12.71 -4.82
C ASP A 148 6.67 11.22 -4.98
N ILE A 149 7.74 10.44 -4.93
CA ILE A 149 7.73 8.98 -4.83
C ILE A 149 8.89 8.54 -3.92
N THR A 150 8.61 7.64 -3.01
CA THR A 150 9.57 7.06 -2.08
C THR A 150 9.55 5.56 -2.20
N TYR A 151 10.71 4.94 -2.30
CA TYR A 151 10.89 3.51 -2.41
C TYR A 151 11.23 2.90 -1.05
N ALA A 152 10.70 1.71 -0.78
CA ALA A 152 10.97 1.00 0.48
C ALA A 152 12.42 0.53 0.56
N GLU A 153 13.00 0.14 -0.57
CA GLU A 153 14.40 -0.27 -0.72
C GLU A 153 15.15 0.70 -1.64
N ASP A 154 16.44 0.84 -1.43
CA ASP A 154 17.29 1.68 -2.28
C ASP A 154 17.34 1.09 -3.72
N VAL A 155 16.97 1.90 -4.69
CA VAL A 155 17.00 1.52 -6.11
C VAL A 155 18.42 1.14 -6.54
N ASP A 156 18.54 0.20 -7.48
CA ASP A 156 19.80 -0.38 -7.95
C ASP A 156 20.59 -1.20 -6.89
N THR A 157 19.96 -1.57 -5.78
CA THR A 157 20.51 -2.53 -4.83
C THR A 157 19.99 -3.94 -5.08
N GLU A 158 20.69 -4.95 -4.59
CA GLU A 158 20.29 -6.33 -4.72
C GLU A 158 20.53 -7.12 -3.44
N GLU A 159 19.76 -8.17 -3.25
CA GLU A 159 20.03 -9.18 -2.23
C GLU A 159 19.63 -10.57 -2.71
N ILE A 160 20.20 -11.59 -2.09
CA ILE A 160 19.84 -12.99 -2.30
C ILE A 160 19.13 -13.50 -1.06
N TRP A 161 17.91 -14.03 -1.25
CA TRP A 161 17.11 -14.59 -0.19
C TRP A 161 16.35 -15.83 -0.69
N ASP A 162 16.39 -16.91 0.07
CA ASP A 162 15.71 -18.19 -0.22
C ASP A 162 15.95 -18.71 -1.66
N GLY A 163 17.20 -18.55 -2.14
CA GLY A 163 17.59 -18.98 -3.49
C GLY A 163 17.07 -18.12 -4.64
N VAL A 164 16.54 -16.94 -4.34
CA VAL A 164 16.12 -15.94 -5.31
C VAL A 164 16.99 -14.69 -5.17
N ARG A 165 17.38 -14.08 -6.28
CA ARG A 165 18.03 -12.79 -6.34
C ARG A 165 16.98 -11.71 -6.57
N TYR A 166 16.83 -10.80 -5.61
CA TYR A 166 15.99 -9.61 -5.73
C TYR A 166 16.85 -8.44 -6.19
N ILE A 167 16.40 -7.72 -7.20
CA ILE A 167 17.00 -6.48 -7.70
C ILE A 167 15.94 -5.40 -7.54
N TYR A 168 16.23 -4.39 -6.71
CA TYR A 168 15.30 -3.30 -6.44
C TYR A 168 15.40 -2.23 -7.53
N THR A 169 14.25 -1.86 -8.11
CA THR A 169 14.15 -0.97 -9.26
C THR A 169 13.20 0.19 -9.00
N ASP A 170 13.20 1.18 -9.88
CA ASP A 170 12.13 2.16 -9.94
C ASP A 170 10.78 1.51 -10.26
N ALA A 171 9.69 2.23 -9.96
CA ALA A 171 8.35 1.92 -10.43
C ALA A 171 8.32 1.90 -11.96
N CYS A 172 7.65 0.93 -12.56
CA CYS A 172 7.67 0.74 -14.01
C CYS A 172 6.89 1.83 -14.75
N CYS A 173 5.65 2.11 -14.33
CA CYS A 173 4.79 3.09 -14.99
C CYS A 173 4.77 4.46 -14.29
N LEU A 174 4.97 4.53 -12.96
CA LEU A 174 4.93 5.79 -12.22
C LEU A 174 6.30 6.47 -12.09
N GLY A 175 7.41 5.75 -12.25
CA GLY A 175 8.76 6.27 -12.03
C GLY A 175 9.33 7.15 -13.14
N ASN A 176 8.71 7.20 -14.32
CA ASN A 176 9.30 7.78 -15.52
C ASN A 176 8.62 9.04 -16.07
N ASN A 177 7.56 9.53 -15.44
CA ASN A 177 6.83 10.71 -15.87
C ASN A 177 6.25 11.46 -14.68
N ASP A 178 6.07 12.78 -14.83
CA ASP A 178 5.53 13.66 -13.78
C ASP A 178 4.05 13.97 -13.97
N THR A 179 3.46 13.65 -15.12
CA THR A 179 2.09 14.06 -15.45
C THR A 179 1.30 12.90 -16.05
N PHE A 180 0.12 12.68 -15.51
CA PHE A 180 -0.78 11.59 -15.87
C PHE A 180 -2.17 12.12 -16.21
N SER A 181 -2.75 11.59 -17.29
CA SER A 181 -4.13 11.86 -17.68
C SER A 181 -5.05 10.77 -17.10
N ILE A 182 -6.19 11.19 -16.54
CA ILE A 182 -7.23 10.29 -16.06
C ILE A 182 -8.41 10.41 -17.02
N TYR A 183 -8.82 9.29 -17.59
CA TYR A 183 -9.97 9.22 -18.48
C TYR A 183 -11.11 8.43 -17.83
N LEU A 184 -12.31 9.01 -17.87
CA LEU A 184 -13.51 8.43 -17.27
C LEU A 184 -14.24 7.51 -18.24
N PRO A 185 -15.11 6.59 -17.75
CA PRO A 185 -16.03 5.84 -18.58
C PRO A 185 -16.83 6.74 -19.53
N GLY A 186 -17.04 6.29 -20.77
CA GLY A 186 -17.67 7.08 -21.82
C GLY A 186 -16.69 7.82 -22.73
N THR A 187 -15.39 7.87 -22.38
CA THR A 187 -14.37 8.44 -23.29
C THR A 187 -14.27 7.60 -24.57
N PRO A 188 -14.39 8.20 -25.75
CA PRO A 188 -14.26 7.46 -27.01
C PRO A 188 -12.89 6.82 -27.16
N LEU A 189 -12.84 5.52 -27.53
CA LEU A 189 -11.58 4.80 -27.75
C LEU A 189 -10.72 5.40 -28.85
N SER A 190 -11.32 6.16 -29.78
CA SER A 190 -10.60 6.90 -30.82
C SER A 190 -9.72 8.03 -30.30
N CYS A 191 -9.82 8.39 -29.02
CA CYS A 191 -8.95 9.37 -28.36
C CYS A 191 -7.57 8.80 -28.02
N PHE A 192 -7.39 7.47 -28.03
CA PHE A 192 -6.17 6.80 -27.61
C PHE A 192 -5.36 6.31 -28.81
N SER A 193 -4.04 6.23 -28.60
CA SER A 193 -3.15 5.54 -29.52
C SER A 193 -3.37 4.01 -29.47
N GLU A 194 -2.95 3.30 -30.50
CA GLU A 194 -3.02 1.84 -30.54
C GLU A 194 -2.24 1.22 -29.39
N ASP A 195 -1.07 1.78 -29.03
CA ASP A 195 -0.23 1.30 -27.94
C ASP A 195 -0.95 1.40 -26.57
N VAL A 196 -1.62 2.52 -26.28
CA VAL A 196 -2.43 2.67 -25.06
C VAL A 196 -3.59 1.67 -25.04
N LEU A 197 -4.28 1.47 -26.16
CA LEU A 197 -5.39 0.51 -26.25
C LEU A 197 -4.94 -0.94 -26.03
N ILE A 198 -3.71 -1.28 -26.41
CA ILE A 198 -3.14 -2.59 -26.13
C ILE A 198 -2.99 -2.80 -24.61
N TRP A 199 -2.41 -1.83 -23.91
CA TRP A 199 -2.24 -1.89 -22.45
C TRP A 199 -3.56 -1.93 -21.69
N LEU A 200 -4.59 -1.24 -22.18
CA LEU A 200 -5.92 -1.24 -21.60
C LEU A 200 -6.75 -2.48 -21.97
N TYR A 201 -6.19 -3.43 -22.71
CA TYR A 201 -6.89 -4.59 -23.28
C TYR A 201 -8.12 -4.22 -24.14
N ALA A 202 -8.18 -2.95 -24.59
CA ALA A 202 -9.28 -2.40 -25.39
C ALA A 202 -9.04 -2.53 -26.90
N TYR A 203 -7.85 -2.95 -27.32
CA TYR A 203 -7.53 -3.23 -28.73
C TYR A 203 -8.28 -4.47 -29.21
N ASN A 204 -9.04 -4.36 -30.29
CA ASN A 204 -9.91 -5.39 -30.85
C ASN A 204 -11.22 -5.69 -30.07
N GLN A 205 -11.65 -4.81 -29.17
CA GLN A 205 -12.97 -4.92 -28.58
C GLN A 205 -14.07 -4.35 -29.50
N SER A 206 -15.32 -4.72 -29.24
CA SER A 206 -16.47 -4.20 -29.97
C SER A 206 -16.97 -2.87 -29.41
N GLU A 207 -16.47 -2.48 -28.25
CA GLU A 207 -16.77 -1.22 -27.59
C GLU A 207 -16.17 -0.03 -28.36
N THR A 208 -16.86 1.07 -28.32
CA THR A 208 -16.41 2.35 -28.92
C THR A 208 -15.97 3.37 -27.86
N GLU A 209 -16.21 3.06 -26.60
CA GLU A 209 -15.98 3.93 -25.44
C GLU A 209 -15.31 3.14 -24.31
N LEU A 210 -14.60 3.82 -23.41
CA LEU A 210 -14.12 3.25 -22.18
C LEU A 210 -15.29 2.81 -21.27
N THR A 211 -15.16 1.65 -20.67
CA THR A 211 -16.10 1.12 -19.66
C THR A 211 -15.63 1.26 -18.24
N MET A 212 -14.36 1.71 -18.04
CA MET A 212 -13.72 1.86 -16.74
C MET A 212 -12.91 3.18 -16.72
N THR A 213 -12.59 3.66 -15.54
CA THR A 213 -11.61 4.76 -15.37
C THR A 213 -10.22 4.23 -15.67
N VAL A 214 -9.40 4.99 -16.39
CA VAL A 214 -8.02 4.63 -16.70
C VAL A 214 -7.08 5.79 -16.43
N ILE A 215 -5.83 5.46 -16.08
CA ILE A 215 -4.75 6.43 -15.98
C ILE A 215 -3.80 6.20 -17.15
N VAL A 216 -3.39 7.26 -17.83
CA VAL A 216 -2.52 7.19 -19.01
C VAL A 216 -1.30 8.07 -18.81
N ASP A 217 -0.13 7.47 -19.01
CA ASP A 217 1.10 8.20 -19.28
C ASP A 217 1.20 8.44 -20.80
N GLU A 218 0.85 9.64 -21.22
CA GLU A 218 0.85 10.02 -22.62
C GLU A 218 2.26 10.06 -23.23
N THR A 219 3.28 10.24 -22.41
CA THR A 219 4.68 10.34 -22.87
C THR A 219 5.22 8.98 -23.30
N ASN A 220 4.92 7.95 -22.50
CA ASN A 220 5.38 6.59 -22.74
C ASN A 220 4.31 5.70 -23.39
N ALA A 221 3.11 6.26 -23.62
CA ALA A 221 1.95 5.53 -24.13
C ALA A 221 1.58 4.30 -23.25
N TYR A 222 1.65 4.46 -21.91
CA TYR A 222 1.25 3.45 -20.95
C TYR A 222 -0.18 3.69 -20.49
N GLY A 223 -1.01 2.68 -20.60
CA GLY A 223 -2.40 2.69 -20.13
C GLY A 223 -2.57 1.77 -18.93
N MET A 224 -2.94 2.36 -17.79
CA MET A 224 -3.20 1.64 -16.53
C MET A 224 -4.70 1.44 -16.39
N TYR A 225 -5.14 0.18 -16.47
CA TYR A 225 -6.56 -0.17 -16.31
C TYR A 225 -6.94 -0.16 -14.84
N SER A 226 -8.24 0.02 -14.56
CA SER A 226 -8.75 -0.06 -13.19
C SER A 226 -9.78 -1.17 -13.01
N TYR A 227 -9.95 -1.58 -11.77
CA TYR A 227 -11.02 -2.46 -11.30
C TYR A 227 -11.47 -2.01 -9.91
N GLU A 228 -12.64 -2.43 -9.47
CA GLU A 228 -13.15 -2.10 -8.15
C GLU A 228 -12.21 -2.66 -7.07
N ARG A 229 -11.85 -1.80 -6.13
CA ARG A 229 -11.07 -2.20 -4.96
C ARG A 229 -11.92 -3.10 -4.07
N MET A 230 -11.29 -4.11 -3.51
CA MET A 230 -11.94 -5.00 -2.55
C MET A 230 -12.42 -4.21 -1.32
N ALA A 231 -13.52 -4.67 -0.70
CA ALA A 231 -13.98 -4.06 0.54
C ALA A 231 -12.87 -4.12 1.60
N PRO A 232 -12.62 -3.04 2.36
CA PRO A 232 -11.45 -2.93 3.24
C PRO A 232 -11.30 -4.07 4.26
N LEU A 233 -12.41 -4.54 4.81
CA LEU A 233 -12.41 -5.67 5.75
C LEU A 233 -12.07 -7.00 5.07
N GLU A 234 -12.60 -7.25 3.86
CA GLU A 234 -12.29 -8.46 3.09
C GLU A 234 -10.83 -8.45 2.64
N ASP A 235 -10.34 -7.31 2.17
CA ASP A 235 -8.94 -7.08 1.81
C ASP A 235 -8.01 -7.33 3.01
N ALA A 236 -8.31 -6.73 4.17
CA ALA A 236 -7.55 -6.92 5.40
C ALA A 236 -7.45 -8.40 5.81
N ARG A 237 -8.54 -9.13 5.74
CA ARG A 237 -8.58 -10.56 6.11
C ARG A 237 -7.80 -11.44 5.14
N LEU A 238 -7.92 -11.20 3.84
CA LEU A 238 -7.18 -11.96 2.83
C LEU A 238 -5.68 -11.68 2.91
N THR A 239 -5.32 -10.41 3.04
CA THR A 239 -3.93 -9.98 3.19
C THR A 239 -3.31 -10.57 4.46
N TYR A 240 -4.00 -10.44 5.60
CA TYR A 240 -3.53 -11.05 6.85
C TYR A 240 -3.34 -12.57 6.72
N ALA A 241 -4.29 -13.27 6.10
CA ALA A 241 -4.19 -14.72 5.94
C ALA A 241 -2.95 -15.12 5.13
N ALA A 242 -2.62 -14.38 4.08
CA ALA A 242 -1.44 -14.65 3.26
C ALA A 242 -0.12 -14.35 3.99
N TYR A 243 -0.05 -13.21 4.71
CA TYR A 243 1.11 -12.91 5.55
C TYR A 243 1.26 -13.91 6.70
N LYS A 244 0.15 -14.36 7.29
CA LYS A 244 0.15 -15.37 8.34
C LYS A 244 0.69 -16.72 7.85
N GLU A 245 0.38 -17.13 6.62
CA GLU A 245 0.94 -18.33 6.02
C GLU A 245 2.47 -18.23 5.91
N SER A 246 2.99 -17.09 5.45
CA SER A 246 4.43 -16.83 5.39
C SER A 246 5.07 -16.79 6.79
N TYR A 247 4.42 -16.15 7.75
CA TYR A 247 4.86 -16.13 9.16
C TYR A 247 4.97 -17.53 9.75
N ASP A 248 3.97 -18.39 9.50
CA ASP A 248 3.93 -19.76 9.99
C ASP A 248 5.00 -20.62 9.32
N TYR A 249 5.28 -20.41 8.03
CA TYR A 249 6.39 -21.07 7.34
C TYR A 249 7.73 -20.83 8.05
N TYR A 250 8.06 -19.57 8.39
CA TYR A 250 9.28 -19.29 9.17
C TYR A 250 9.23 -19.89 10.58
N GLY A 251 8.04 -19.99 11.20
CA GLY A 251 7.84 -20.66 12.47
C GLY A 251 8.13 -22.16 12.40
N GLU A 252 7.79 -22.84 11.30
CA GLU A 252 8.14 -24.23 11.05
C GLU A 252 9.66 -24.40 10.85
N GLN A 253 10.30 -23.53 10.07
CA GLN A 253 11.75 -23.51 9.88
C GLN A 253 12.50 -23.27 11.21
N LEU A 254 11.98 -22.41 12.08
CA LEU A 254 12.55 -22.15 13.40
C LEU A 254 12.59 -23.42 14.27
N GLN A 255 11.59 -24.30 14.15
CA GLN A 255 11.58 -25.59 14.90
C GLN A 255 12.64 -26.57 14.41
N GLU A 256 13.07 -26.45 13.17
CA GLU A 256 14.09 -27.29 12.54
C GLU A 256 15.51 -26.69 12.65
N ALA A 257 15.63 -25.43 13.05
CA ALA A 257 16.89 -24.70 13.16
C ALA A 257 17.84 -25.36 14.20
N ASN A 258 19.08 -25.58 13.79
CA ASN A 258 20.10 -26.26 14.60
C ASN A 258 21.17 -25.32 15.18
N SER A 259 21.12 -24.03 14.80
CA SER A 259 22.06 -23.01 15.28
C SER A 259 21.32 -21.71 15.60
N THR A 260 21.91 -20.88 16.47
CA THR A 260 21.36 -19.54 16.77
C THR A 260 21.37 -18.60 15.56
N MET A 261 22.21 -18.83 14.58
CA MET A 261 22.20 -18.09 13.32
C MET A 261 20.96 -18.43 12.51
N GLU A 262 20.69 -19.73 12.29
CA GLU A 262 19.46 -20.18 11.60
C GLU A 262 18.20 -19.71 12.33
N MET A 263 18.20 -19.78 13.68
CA MET A 263 17.08 -19.26 14.47
C MET A 263 16.87 -17.76 14.25
N LEU A 264 17.95 -16.98 14.23
CA LEU A 264 17.87 -15.54 13.99
C LEU A 264 17.34 -15.22 12.59
N GLU A 265 17.76 -15.97 11.57
CA GLU A 265 17.24 -15.84 10.20
C GLU A 265 15.72 -16.11 10.17
N CYS A 266 15.25 -17.17 10.82
CA CYS A 266 13.82 -17.47 10.87
C CYS A 266 12.99 -16.39 11.58
N VAL A 267 13.39 -15.94 12.77
CA VAL A 267 12.63 -14.90 13.49
C VAL A 267 12.73 -13.53 12.80
N THR A 268 13.83 -13.28 12.08
CA THR A 268 13.95 -12.07 11.23
C THR A 268 12.97 -12.14 10.06
N GLY A 269 12.81 -13.31 9.43
CA GLY A 269 11.78 -13.55 8.41
C GLY A 269 10.38 -13.31 8.98
N GLN A 270 10.06 -13.88 10.15
CA GLN A 270 8.77 -13.66 10.82
C GLN A 270 8.53 -12.15 11.11
N TYR A 271 9.54 -11.44 11.58
CA TYR A 271 9.40 -10.02 11.88
C TYR A 271 9.15 -9.19 10.61
N LYS A 272 9.92 -9.40 9.55
CA LYS A 272 9.72 -8.72 8.27
C LYS A 272 8.31 -8.93 7.72
N VAL A 273 7.82 -10.18 7.75
CA VAL A 273 6.46 -10.54 7.32
C VAL A 273 5.41 -9.79 8.13
N SER A 274 5.54 -9.84 9.45
CA SER A 274 4.55 -9.21 10.35
C SER A 274 4.58 -7.68 10.26
N ASP A 275 5.74 -7.07 10.05
CA ASP A 275 5.88 -5.62 9.89
C ASP A 275 5.26 -5.14 8.56
N ALA A 276 5.51 -5.86 7.46
CA ALA A 276 4.87 -5.58 6.18
C ALA A 276 3.34 -5.71 6.27
N CYS A 277 2.83 -6.74 6.93
CA CYS A 277 1.41 -6.91 7.20
C CYS A 277 0.84 -5.74 8.01
N LEU A 278 1.53 -5.34 9.08
CA LEU A 278 1.13 -4.23 9.93
C LEU A 278 1.01 -2.93 9.14
N ASN A 279 1.99 -2.61 8.31
CA ASN A 279 2.01 -1.39 7.52
C ASN A 279 0.87 -1.37 6.49
N TYR A 280 0.57 -2.49 5.85
CA TYR A 280 -0.56 -2.62 4.95
C TYR A 280 -1.89 -2.40 5.67
N LEU A 281 -2.13 -3.10 6.77
CA LEU A 281 -3.36 -2.99 7.55
C LEU A 281 -3.52 -1.60 8.20
N TRP A 282 -2.42 -0.97 8.59
CA TRP A 282 -2.44 0.41 9.09
C TRP A 282 -2.98 1.38 8.03
N ASN A 283 -2.55 1.27 6.78
CA ASN A 283 -3.07 2.09 5.69
C ASN A 283 -4.56 1.84 5.46
N LEU A 284 -5.02 0.58 5.51
CA LEU A 284 -6.45 0.29 5.43
C LEU A 284 -7.24 0.96 6.57
N VAL A 285 -6.74 0.89 7.79
CA VAL A 285 -7.38 1.56 8.95
C VAL A 285 -7.39 3.07 8.75
N ARG A 286 -6.24 3.68 8.40
CA ARG A 286 -6.09 5.13 8.22
C ARG A 286 -7.15 5.73 7.29
N TYR A 287 -7.44 5.05 6.18
CA TYR A 287 -8.30 5.60 5.13
C TYR A 287 -9.75 5.12 5.17
N ASN A 288 -10.07 4.13 6.02
CA ASN A 288 -11.39 3.50 6.04
C ASN A 288 -12.13 3.56 7.37
N VAL A 289 -11.52 4.08 8.43
CA VAL A 289 -12.21 4.35 9.68
C VAL A 289 -12.58 5.83 9.80
N GLU A 290 -13.58 6.15 10.63
CA GLU A 290 -13.99 7.51 10.91
C GLU A 290 -12.87 8.30 11.61
N GLU A 291 -12.74 9.60 11.32
CA GLU A 291 -11.63 10.45 11.75
C GLU A 291 -11.42 10.46 13.28
N ASP A 292 -12.48 10.47 14.07
CA ASP A 292 -12.36 10.47 15.53
C ASP A 292 -11.84 9.12 16.05
N LEU A 293 -12.32 8.01 15.50
CA LEU A 293 -11.81 6.67 15.82
C LEU A 293 -10.34 6.53 15.37
N TYR A 294 -9.99 7.03 14.19
CA TYR A 294 -8.60 7.03 13.73
C TYR A 294 -7.65 7.74 14.70
N LYS A 295 -8.05 8.91 15.25
CA LYS A 295 -7.23 9.62 16.24
C LYS A 295 -6.99 8.80 17.52
N GLU A 296 -8.00 8.06 17.97
CA GLU A 296 -7.86 7.16 19.11
C GLU A 296 -6.89 6.01 18.80
N ILE A 297 -7.07 5.35 17.66
CA ILE A 297 -6.22 4.25 17.21
C ILE A 297 -4.76 4.72 16.99
N LEU A 298 -4.55 5.93 16.45
CA LEU A 298 -3.21 6.52 16.26
C LEU A 298 -2.48 6.71 17.60
N GLU A 299 -3.18 7.21 18.64
CA GLU A 299 -2.57 7.35 19.97
C GLU A 299 -2.24 5.98 20.59
N GLU A 300 -3.12 5.00 20.42
CA GLU A 300 -2.87 3.62 20.84
C GLU A 300 -1.68 3.01 20.09
N GLN A 301 -1.56 3.24 18.77
CA GLN A 301 -0.44 2.75 17.97
C GLN A 301 0.89 3.32 18.44
N ARG A 302 0.94 4.62 18.71
CA ARG A 302 2.13 5.29 19.27
C ARG A 302 2.57 4.70 20.62
N ASN A 303 1.62 4.38 21.47
CA ASN A 303 1.90 3.76 22.76
C ASN A 303 2.32 2.29 22.59
N TRP A 304 1.65 1.55 21.72
CA TRP A 304 1.97 0.18 21.41
C TRP A 304 3.40 0.02 20.85
N ILE A 305 3.87 0.92 19.98
CA ILE A 305 5.26 0.90 19.47
C ILE A 305 6.26 0.93 20.64
N LYS A 306 6.09 1.86 21.58
CA LYS A 306 6.97 1.96 22.77
C LYS A 306 6.93 0.72 23.65
N GLU A 307 5.73 0.15 23.83
CA GLU A 307 5.56 -1.08 24.60
C GLU A 307 6.17 -2.29 23.90
N LYS A 308 6.03 -2.40 22.58
CA LYS A 308 6.64 -3.43 21.75
C LYS A 308 8.15 -3.46 21.94
N GLU A 309 8.80 -2.31 21.77
CA GLU A 309 10.24 -2.16 21.92
C GLU A 309 10.70 -2.49 23.34
N ALA A 310 10.03 -1.96 24.36
CA ALA A 310 10.37 -2.23 25.76
C ALA A 310 10.27 -3.73 26.09
N LYS A 311 9.25 -4.44 25.59
CA LYS A 311 9.11 -5.90 25.79
C LYS A 311 10.18 -6.69 25.05
N ALA A 312 10.57 -6.27 23.85
CA ALA A 312 11.64 -6.89 23.10
C ALA A 312 13.01 -6.72 23.82
N GLU A 313 13.29 -5.53 24.35
CA GLU A 313 14.48 -5.30 25.17
C GLU A 313 14.48 -6.12 26.48
N GLU A 314 13.31 -6.33 27.11
CA GLU A 314 13.18 -7.17 28.28
C GLU A 314 13.50 -8.63 27.95
N ALA A 315 12.96 -9.14 26.82
CA ALA A 315 13.25 -10.49 26.33
C ALA A 315 14.76 -10.67 26.04
N GLU A 316 15.41 -9.70 25.42
CA GLU A 316 16.85 -9.71 25.18
C GLU A 316 17.66 -9.78 26.49
N LYS A 317 17.29 -8.95 27.48
CA LYS A 317 17.99 -8.86 28.78
C LYS A 317 17.95 -10.15 29.58
N GLU A 318 16.89 -10.96 29.45
CA GLU A 318 16.81 -12.28 30.10
C GLU A 318 17.93 -13.24 29.69
N TRP A 319 18.48 -13.07 28.48
CA TRP A 319 19.58 -13.88 27.94
C TRP A 319 20.98 -13.32 28.24
N GLY A 320 21.09 -12.18 28.96
CA GLY A 320 22.33 -11.66 29.50
C GLY A 320 23.42 -11.35 28.46
N GLY A 321 23.06 -11.03 27.21
CA GLY A 321 23.99 -10.74 26.12
C GLY A 321 24.57 -11.99 25.44
N GLY A 322 24.01 -13.18 25.67
CA GLY A 322 24.36 -14.42 24.98
C GLY A 322 23.99 -14.40 23.50
N SER A 323 24.46 -15.37 22.71
CA SER A 323 24.18 -15.48 21.27
C SER A 323 22.68 -15.63 20.92
N PHE A 324 21.87 -16.01 21.89
CA PHE A 324 20.41 -16.14 21.75
C PHE A 324 19.67 -14.82 22.04
N ALA A 325 20.32 -13.80 22.64
CA ALA A 325 19.67 -12.54 22.97
C ALA A 325 19.04 -11.85 21.75
N PRO A 326 19.71 -11.72 20.57
CA PRO A 326 19.09 -11.16 19.37
C PRO A 326 17.90 -11.98 18.85
N VAL A 327 17.94 -13.32 19.02
CA VAL A 327 16.81 -14.20 18.64
C VAL A 327 15.58 -13.86 19.47
N ALA A 328 15.75 -13.78 20.81
CA ALA A 328 14.66 -13.46 21.73
C ALA A 328 14.08 -12.06 21.51
N TYR A 329 14.93 -11.08 21.20
CA TYR A 329 14.52 -9.71 20.86
C TYR A 329 13.63 -9.70 19.59
N THR A 330 14.12 -10.31 18.51
CA THR A 330 13.44 -10.29 17.21
C THR A 330 12.16 -11.14 17.24
N ASP A 331 12.16 -12.28 17.92
CA ASP A 331 10.96 -13.12 18.11
C ASP A 331 9.85 -12.38 18.86
N MET A 332 10.20 -11.60 19.89
CA MET A 332 9.25 -10.77 20.61
C MET A 332 8.67 -9.68 19.72
N LEU A 333 9.50 -9.00 18.91
CA LEU A 333 9.00 -8.01 17.92
C LEU A 333 8.03 -8.67 16.94
N ALA A 334 8.39 -9.81 16.35
CA ALA A 334 7.56 -10.51 15.38
C ALA A 334 6.20 -10.93 15.98
N THR A 335 6.23 -11.52 17.16
CA THR A 335 5.02 -11.99 17.87
C THR A 335 4.07 -10.85 18.19
N LEU A 336 4.58 -9.75 18.75
CA LEU A 336 3.75 -8.60 19.11
C LEU A 336 3.20 -7.88 17.86
N THR A 337 3.99 -7.82 16.79
CA THR A 337 3.57 -7.19 15.53
C THR A 337 2.47 -7.99 14.86
N MET A 338 2.59 -9.31 14.75
CA MET A 338 1.54 -10.16 14.18
C MET A 338 0.23 -10.07 14.99
N LYS A 339 0.33 -10.02 16.32
CA LYS A 339 -0.83 -9.82 17.18
C LYS A 339 -1.49 -8.44 16.93
N ARG A 340 -0.70 -7.37 16.71
CA ARG A 340 -1.25 -6.05 16.42
C ARG A 340 -1.98 -6.03 15.07
N CYS A 341 -1.55 -6.82 14.10
CA CYS A 341 -2.28 -6.99 12.84
C CYS A 341 -3.72 -7.49 13.08
N GLU A 342 -3.93 -8.45 13.97
CA GLU A 342 -5.28 -8.93 14.35
C GLU A 342 -6.12 -7.80 14.95
N GLU A 343 -5.55 -7.01 15.86
CA GLU A 343 -6.23 -5.89 16.51
C GLU A 343 -6.62 -4.78 15.50
N LEU A 344 -5.81 -4.56 14.45
CA LEU A 344 -6.16 -3.60 13.38
C LEU A 344 -7.34 -4.08 12.53
N ILE A 345 -7.48 -5.37 12.29
CA ILE A 345 -8.64 -5.94 11.60
C ILE A 345 -9.92 -5.73 12.42
N ASP A 346 -9.86 -5.89 13.75
CA ASP A 346 -11.01 -5.70 14.63
C ASP A 346 -11.58 -4.26 14.50
N TYR A 347 -10.73 -3.24 14.31
CA TYR A 347 -11.21 -1.86 14.08
C TYR A 347 -11.97 -1.71 12.74
N LEU A 348 -11.52 -2.39 11.68
CA LEU A 348 -12.24 -2.40 10.40
C LEU A 348 -13.57 -3.13 10.50
N GLU A 349 -13.67 -4.22 11.29
CA GLU A 349 -14.95 -4.90 11.58
C GLU A 349 -15.93 -3.99 12.28
N MET A 350 -15.49 -3.24 13.29
CA MET A 350 -16.34 -2.29 14.03
C MET A 350 -16.91 -1.21 13.12
N THR A 351 -16.14 -0.76 12.12
CA THR A 351 -16.57 0.24 11.15
C THR A 351 -17.59 -0.34 10.18
N ASP A 352 -17.37 -1.54 9.67
CA ASP A 352 -18.28 -2.22 8.73
C ASP A 352 -19.64 -2.53 9.39
N ASP A 353 -19.65 -3.01 10.62
CA ASP A 353 -20.88 -3.24 11.41
C ASP A 353 -21.63 -1.94 11.69
N GLY A 354 -20.92 -0.82 11.94
CA GLY A 354 -21.50 0.50 12.12
C GLY A 354 -22.19 1.02 10.85
N ALA A 355 -21.58 0.84 9.69
CA ALA A 355 -22.15 1.21 8.40
C ALA A 355 -23.43 0.41 8.08
N ASN A 356 -23.44 -0.88 8.40
CA ASN A 356 -24.60 -1.76 8.21
C ASN A 356 -25.80 -1.46 9.13
N MET A 357 -25.57 -0.87 10.33
CA MET A 357 -26.66 -0.47 11.24
C MET A 357 -27.34 0.84 10.83
N HIS A 358 -26.71 1.70 10.04
CA HIS A 358 -27.29 2.96 9.55
C HIS A 358 -27.95 2.86 8.17
N SER A 359 -27.90 1.70 7.52
CA SER A 359 -28.49 1.44 6.18
C SER A 359 -29.88 0.78 6.23
N HIS A 360 -30.54 0.72 7.40
CA HIS A 360 -31.89 0.15 7.60
C HIS A 360 -32.86 1.24 8.14
#